data_b3275ec120095ad799d374aaa2ffcfda
#
_entry.id   b3275ec120095ad799d374aaa2ffcfda
#
_cell.length_a   1.000
_cell.length_b   1.000
_cell.length_c   1.000
_cell.angle_alpha   90.00
_cell.angle_beta   90.00
_cell.angle_gamma   90.00
#
_symmetry.space_group_name_H-M   'P 1'
#
loop_
_entity.id
_entity.type
_entity.pdbx_description
1 polymer ?
#
loop_
_entity_poly.entity_id
_entity_poly.type
_entity_poly.pdbx_seq_one_letter_code
_entity_poly.pdbx_strand_id
1 'polypeptide(L)'
;MKQLLCLLTSLSVFFACSTPNSKDSVKTYKATTDITGKLSGEVIFAGQGIHNYYDVAITNDYYAFMDYYSDTLLQIRSKKDLSLHGIGEREKDTFIIAYPSFTKYDYINKNNKNKVSVWDNDSRKLKRMDLDQTSPALSAESESMSDYGLKDGCTNCCITSKELYAVQFNPHKPQVFFSSNKTNGQYAVPGYPQITVPIPATVLQKGYASDLTLNEEKGVIVAALRFIDCVNFYDMNCDMTASVSFADYYTIPVPDISNKYLDAEQSKKCFIDICSSEQYVFCLFDGSTNFTGNSIIYVFDWNGKQQAVLQADRNLRKIATEKSGEYLLALSPNGQGGRDVIKYSLKNKI
;
A
#
# COMPACT_ATOMS: atom_id res chain seq x y z
N MET A 1 53.59 -65.22 -20.83
CA MET A 1 52.80 -64.51 -19.81
C MET A 1 53.16 -63.04 -19.91
N LYS A 2 52.31 -62.22 -20.56
CA LYS A 2 52.49 -60.76 -20.68
C LYS A 2 51.32 -60.13 -19.95
N GLN A 3 51.61 -59.46 -18.83
CA GLN A 3 50.64 -58.67 -18.10
C GLN A 3 50.37 -57.38 -18.83
N LEU A 4 49.10 -57.12 -19.15
CA LEU A 4 48.64 -55.90 -19.76
C LEU A 4 48.19 -54.94 -18.63
N LEU A 5 48.91 -53.88 -18.45
CA LEU A 5 48.63 -52.80 -17.46
C LEU A 5 47.65 -51.82 -18.08
N CYS A 6 46.37 -51.84 -17.66
CA CYS A 6 45.41 -50.83 -18.07
C CYS A 6 45.55 -49.63 -17.16
N LEU A 7 46.02 -48.51 -17.74
CA LEU A 7 46.03 -47.18 -17.12
C LEU A 7 44.63 -46.56 -17.28
N LEU A 8 43.86 -46.49 -16.21
CA LEU A 8 42.62 -45.72 -16.12
C LEU A 8 42.98 -44.24 -15.80
N THR A 9 42.95 -43.39 -16.80
CA THR A 9 42.97 -41.95 -16.59
C THR A 9 41.58 -41.48 -16.20
N SER A 10 41.37 -41.17 -14.91
CA SER A 10 40.16 -40.50 -14.43
C SER A 10 40.14 -39.05 -14.85
N LEU A 11 39.27 -38.75 -15.79
CA LEU A 11 38.97 -37.35 -16.22
C LEU A 11 38.09 -36.71 -15.14
N SER A 12 38.71 -35.95 -14.23
CA SER A 12 37.96 -35.12 -13.26
C SER A 12 37.37 -33.91 -13.97
N VAL A 13 36.08 -34.00 -14.31
CA VAL A 13 35.29 -32.85 -14.77
C VAL A 13 35.01 -31.97 -13.56
N PHE A 14 35.78 -30.92 -13.41
CA PHE A 14 35.42 -29.82 -12.51
C PHE A 14 34.17 -29.12 -13.05
N PHE A 15 33.02 -29.46 -12.49
CA PHE A 15 31.86 -28.58 -12.57
C PHE A 15 32.22 -27.33 -11.77
N ALA A 16 32.60 -26.27 -12.46
CA ALA A 16 32.59 -24.95 -11.89
C ALA A 16 31.12 -24.64 -11.59
N CYS A 17 30.70 -24.83 -10.35
CA CYS A 17 29.50 -24.18 -9.83
C CYS A 17 29.74 -22.67 -10.00
N SER A 18 29.14 -22.08 -11.01
CA SER A 18 28.97 -20.64 -11.05
C SER A 18 28.21 -20.28 -9.78
N THR A 19 28.90 -19.67 -8.81
CA THR A 19 28.25 -18.99 -7.71
C THR A 19 27.20 -18.07 -8.30
N PRO A 20 25.92 -18.16 -7.86
CA PRO A 20 24.90 -17.21 -8.30
C PRO A 20 25.44 -15.82 -7.97
N ASN A 21 25.34 -14.92 -8.93
CA ASN A 21 25.70 -13.51 -8.80
C ASN A 21 25.32 -13.00 -7.42
N SER A 22 26.26 -12.34 -6.74
CA SER A 22 26.02 -11.67 -5.47
C SER A 22 24.76 -10.81 -5.65
N LYS A 23 23.65 -11.19 -5.01
CA LYS A 23 22.49 -10.31 -4.89
C LYS A 23 23.05 -9.01 -4.35
N ASP A 24 22.79 -7.90 -5.02
CA ASP A 24 23.16 -6.59 -4.53
C ASP A 24 22.72 -6.48 -3.07
N SER A 25 23.62 -6.06 -2.20
CA SER A 25 23.32 -5.98 -0.78
C SER A 25 22.15 -5.01 -0.57
N VAL A 26 21.13 -5.43 0.18
CA VAL A 26 19.99 -4.58 0.55
C VAL A 26 20.52 -3.28 1.16
N LYS A 27 20.14 -2.15 0.59
CA LYS A 27 20.49 -0.85 1.12
C LYS A 27 19.70 -0.59 2.39
N THR A 28 20.37 -0.29 3.49
CA THR A 28 19.70 0.06 4.74
C THR A 28 19.89 1.55 5.01
N TYR A 29 18.78 2.27 5.19
CA TYR A 29 18.77 3.68 5.53
C TYR A 29 18.20 3.87 6.93
N LYS A 30 18.76 4.82 7.66
CA LYS A 30 18.16 5.33 8.90
C LYS A 30 17.51 6.67 8.58
N ALA A 31 16.18 6.73 8.73
CA ALA A 31 15.44 7.96 8.53
C ALA A 31 15.60 8.88 9.75
N THR A 32 15.60 10.20 9.49
CA THR A 32 15.43 11.16 10.58
C THR A 32 13.95 11.32 10.90
N THR A 33 13.67 11.62 12.17
CA THR A 33 12.34 12.00 12.66
C THR A 33 12.19 13.52 12.78
N ASP A 34 13.24 14.27 12.47
CA ASP A 34 13.23 15.73 12.55
C ASP A 34 12.30 16.32 11.52
N ILE A 35 11.35 17.12 11.98
CA ILE A 35 10.35 17.76 11.12
C ILE A 35 11.01 18.82 10.27
N THR A 36 10.98 18.60 8.93
CA THR A 36 11.53 19.54 7.94
C THR A 36 10.50 20.56 7.47
N GLY A 37 9.20 20.27 7.64
CA GLY A 37 8.13 21.16 7.22
C GLY A 37 6.84 20.94 7.99
N LYS A 38 6.05 22.02 8.13
CA LYS A 38 4.69 21.96 8.67
C LYS A 38 3.70 22.19 7.55
N LEU A 39 2.64 21.41 7.55
CA LEU A 39 1.53 21.52 6.63
C LEU A 39 0.36 22.18 7.33
N SER A 40 -0.22 23.20 6.69
CA SER A 40 -1.50 23.79 7.07
C SER A 40 -2.52 23.45 6.01
N GLY A 41 -3.56 22.73 6.41
CA GLY A 41 -4.56 22.18 5.50
C GLY A 41 -5.78 23.10 5.35
N GLU A 42 -6.30 23.15 4.14
CA GLU A 42 -7.59 23.77 3.83
C GLU A 42 -8.68 22.69 3.85
N VAL A 43 -9.76 22.91 4.60
CA VAL A 43 -10.95 22.06 4.53
C VAL A 43 -11.68 22.38 3.23
N ILE A 44 -11.56 21.52 2.23
CA ILE A 44 -12.26 21.72 0.95
C ILE A 44 -13.66 21.11 0.97
N PHE A 45 -13.89 20.14 1.86
CA PHE A 45 -15.19 19.51 2.05
C PHE A 45 -15.34 19.05 3.50
N ALA A 46 -16.34 19.59 4.20
CA ALA A 46 -16.65 19.18 5.56
C ALA A 46 -17.55 17.94 5.53
N GLY A 47 -17.15 16.91 6.23
CA GLY A 47 -17.98 15.73 6.45
C GLY A 47 -19.17 16.09 7.32
N GLN A 48 -20.36 16.21 6.74
CA GLN A 48 -21.58 16.51 7.46
C GLN A 48 -22.38 15.24 7.76
N GLY A 49 -22.83 15.10 9.00
CA GLY A 49 -23.75 14.05 9.40
C GLY A 49 -23.17 12.65 9.29
N ILE A 50 -23.86 11.79 8.55
CA ILE A 50 -23.55 10.36 8.41
C ILE A 50 -22.37 10.04 7.49
N HIS A 51 -21.82 11.03 6.77
CA HIS A 51 -20.74 10.77 5.83
C HIS A 51 -19.40 10.54 6.53
N ASN A 52 -18.99 9.28 6.55
CA ASN A 52 -17.71 8.85 7.12
C ASN A 52 -16.82 8.27 6.03
N TYR A 53 -16.23 9.15 5.24
CA TYR A 53 -15.28 8.75 4.21
C TYR A 53 -14.11 7.98 4.82
N TYR A 54 -13.84 6.79 4.33
CA TYR A 54 -12.73 5.97 4.81
C TYR A 54 -11.62 5.76 3.79
N ASP A 55 -11.88 6.06 2.52
CA ASP A 55 -10.86 6.02 1.47
C ASP A 55 -11.08 7.13 0.44
N VAL A 56 -10.02 7.52 -0.26
CA VAL A 56 -10.01 8.62 -1.21
C VAL A 56 -9.09 8.34 -2.39
N ALA A 57 -9.53 8.69 -3.60
CA ALA A 57 -8.73 8.68 -4.81
C ALA A 57 -8.83 10.03 -5.53
N ILE A 58 -7.80 10.36 -6.31
CA ILE A 58 -7.69 11.58 -7.09
C ILE A 58 -7.46 11.18 -8.54
N THR A 59 -8.30 11.73 -9.43
CA THR A 59 -8.10 11.66 -10.87
C THR A 59 -7.77 13.07 -11.42
N ASN A 60 -7.72 13.26 -12.72
CA ASN A 60 -7.46 14.58 -13.26
C ASN A 60 -8.57 15.59 -12.90
N ASP A 61 -9.82 15.20 -13.07
CA ASP A 61 -10.95 16.13 -12.96
C ASP A 61 -11.85 15.87 -11.76
N TYR A 62 -11.64 14.72 -11.07
CA TYR A 62 -12.52 14.31 -9.99
C TYR A 62 -11.75 13.89 -8.73
N TYR A 63 -12.47 14.02 -7.60
CA TYR A 63 -12.21 13.34 -6.35
C TYR A 63 -13.23 12.23 -6.18
N ALA A 64 -12.77 11.06 -5.79
CA ALA A 64 -13.64 9.92 -5.47
C ALA A 64 -13.45 9.53 -4.00
N PHE A 65 -14.57 9.35 -3.29
CA PHE A 65 -14.60 9.04 -1.87
C PHE A 65 -15.41 7.77 -1.63
N MET A 66 -14.90 6.92 -0.75
CA MET A 66 -15.64 5.77 -0.23
C MET A 66 -16.25 6.11 1.13
N ASP A 67 -17.56 5.86 1.29
CA ASP A 67 -18.30 6.06 2.54
C ASP A 67 -18.87 4.73 3.03
N TYR A 68 -18.37 4.27 4.17
CA TYR A 68 -18.75 2.94 4.68
C TYR A 68 -20.17 2.88 5.25
N TYR A 69 -20.65 3.96 5.85
CA TYR A 69 -21.90 3.99 6.59
C TYR A 69 -23.09 4.50 5.78
N SER A 70 -22.84 5.04 4.59
CA SER A 70 -23.88 5.54 3.70
C SER A 70 -24.38 4.45 2.75
N ASP A 71 -25.65 4.51 2.37
CA ASP A 71 -26.17 3.76 1.23
C ASP A 71 -25.48 4.19 -0.07
N THR A 72 -25.04 5.45 -0.12
CA THR A 72 -24.17 5.97 -1.16
C THR A 72 -22.72 5.65 -0.82
N LEU A 73 -22.27 4.45 -1.17
CA LEU A 73 -20.94 3.95 -0.87
C LEU A 73 -19.81 4.72 -1.57
N LEU A 74 -20.05 5.16 -2.79
CA LEU A 74 -19.11 5.92 -3.61
C LEU A 74 -19.69 7.29 -3.94
N GLN A 75 -18.90 8.35 -3.71
CA GLN A 75 -19.21 9.69 -4.15
C GLN A 75 -18.10 10.22 -5.05
N ILE A 76 -18.48 10.77 -6.19
CA ILE A 76 -17.57 11.36 -7.17
C ILE A 76 -17.88 12.85 -7.25
N ARG A 77 -16.87 13.68 -7.04
CA ARG A 77 -17.01 15.14 -7.04
C ARG A 77 -16.07 15.79 -8.04
N SER A 78 -16.57 16.78 -8.75
CA SER A 78 -15.75 17.59 -9.64
C SER A 78 -14.68 18.36 -8.86
N LYS A 79 -13.45 18.38 -9.34
CA LYS A 79 -12.38 19.20 -8.75
C LYS A 79 -12.62 20.70 -8.92
N LYS A 80 -13.39 21.08 -9.95
CA LYS A 80 -13.60 22.48 -10.33
C LYS A 80 -14.43 23.24 -9.29
N ASP A 81 -15.50 22.62 -8.81
CA ASP A 81 -16.51 23.28 -7.98
C ASP A 81 -17.05 22.42 -6.84
N LEU A 82 -16.50 21.22 -6.67
CA LEU A 82 -16.88 20.21 -5.68
C LEU A 82 -18.33 19.71 -5.81
N SER A 83 -18.99 20.02 -6.93
CA SER A 83 -20.32 19.49 -7.22
C SER A 83 -20.30 17.97 -7.29
N LEU A 84 -21.41 17.35 -6.86
CA LEU A 84 -21.60 15.91 -6.97
C LEU A 84 -21.77 15.55 -8.45
N HIS A 85 -20.86 14.74 -8.98
CA HIS A 85 -20.87 14.28 -10.37
C HIS A 85 -21.52 12.91 -10.51
N GLY A 86 -21.26 12.00 -9.55
CA GLY A 86 -21.79 10.65 -9.59
C GLY A 86 -21.78 9.98 -8.23
N ILE A 87 -22.57 8.92 -8.13
CA ILE A 87 -22.68 8.09 -6.94
C ILE A 87 -22.63 6.61 -7.30
N GLY A 88 -22.22 5.77 -6.35
CA GLY A 88 -22.40 4.33 -6.36
C GLY A 88 -23.19 3.91 -5.13
N GLU A 89 -24.33 3.24 -5.34
CA GLU A 89 -25.22 2.84 -4.25
C GLU A 89 -24.99 1.37 -3.86
N ARG A 90 -24.99 1.12 -2.56
CA ARG A 90 -24.94 -0.24 -2.00
C ARG A 90 -26.20 -1.00 -2.43
N GLU A 91 -26.04 -2.26 -2.81
CA GLU A 91 -27.10 -3.19 -3.20
C GLU A 91 -27.88 -2.86 -4.49
N LYS A 92 -27.89 -1.63 -4.95
CA LYS A 92 -28.58 -1.27 -6.20
C LYS A 92 -27.70 -1.41 -7.42
N ASP A 93 -26.42 -1.13 -7.25
CA ASP A 93 -25.42 -1.33 -8.30
C ASP A 93 -24.75 -2.68 -8.10
N THR A 94 -24.02 -3.13 -9.09
CA THR A 94 -23.14 -4.31 -8.95
C THR A 94 -22.05 -4.13 -7.89
N PHE A 95 -22.14 -3.08 -7.11
CA PHE A 95 -21.37 -2.73 -5.92
C PHE A 95 -21.99 -3.36 -4.66
N ILE A 96 -22.00 -4.65 -4.59
CA ILE A 96 -22.26 -5.34 -3.32
C ILE A 96 -20.92 -5.42 -2.62
N ILE A 97 -20.75 -4.69 -1.50
CA ILE A 97 -19.40 -4.54 -0.99
C ILE A 97 -19.42 -4.39 0.51
N ALA A 98 -18.64 -5.23 1.19
CA ALA A 98 -18.43 -5.07 2.62
C ALA A 98 -17.29 -4.09 2.92
N TYR A 99 -16.15 -4.19 2.22
CA TYR A 99 -14.96 -3.38 2.47
C TYR A 99 -14.20 -3.04 1.18
N PRO A 100 -14.73 -2.15 0.31
CA PRO A 100 -14.00 -1.73 -0.89
C PRO A 100 -12.88 -0.77 -0.51
N SER A 101 -11.82 -0.80 -1.30
CA SER A 101 -10.73 0.17 -1.22
C SER A 101 -10.27 0.55 -2.61
N PHE A 102 -9.84 1.79 -2.78
CA PHE A 102 -9.18 2.18 -4.02
C PHE A 102 -7.82 1.48 -4.12
N THR A 103 -7.51 0.96 -5.31
CA THR A 103 -6.16 0.47 -5.58
C THR A 103 -5.19 1.65 -5.55
N LYS A 104 -4.04 1.47 -4.93
CA LYS A 104 -3.02 2.54 -4.84
C LYS A 104 -2.27 2.75 -6.16
N TYR A 105 -2.32 1.79 -7.05
CA TYR A 105 -1.82 1.88 -8.42
C TYR A 105 -2.61 0.97 -9.35
N ASP A 106 -3.02 1.47 -10.49
CA ASP A 106 -3.51 0.69 -11.62
C ASP A 106 -2.98 1.32 -12.92
N TYR A 107 -2.30 0.53 -13.75
CA TYR A 107 -1.70 1.00 -15.00
C TYR A 107 -2.74 1.58 -15.97
N ILE A 108 -3.98 1.09 -15.93
CA ILE A 108 -5.07 1.61 -16.75
C ILE A 108 -5.37 3.06 -16.42
N ASN A 109 -5.31 3.41 -15.14
CA ASN A 109 -5.53 4.79 -14.69
C ASN A 109 -4.41 5.73 -15.13
N LYS A 110 -3.22 5.19 -15.45
CA LYS A 110 -2.11 5.96 -15.97
C LYS A 110 -2.41 6.57 -17.35
N ASN A 111 -3.09 5.82 -18.20
CA ASN A 111 -3.43 6.21 -19.57
C ASN A 111 -4.81 6.86 -19.69
N ASN A 112 -5.69 6.64 -18.73
CA ASN A 112 -7.05 7.18 -18.66
C ASN A 112 -7.17 8.15 -17.51
N LYS A 113 -7.29 9.42 -17.83
CA LYS A 113 -7.18 10.54 -16.89
C LYS A 113 -8.20 10.52 -15.76
N ASN A 114 -9.38 9.93 -15.98
CA ASN A 114 -10.49 9.93 -15.04
C ASN A 114 -11.00 8.51 -14.70
N LYS A 115 -10.10 7.52 -14.64
CA LYS A 115 -10.45 6.18 -14.19
C LYS A 115 -9.97 5.92 -12.77
N VAL A 116 -10.77 5.16 -12.03
CA VAL A 116 -10.41 4.61 -10.71
C VAL A 116 -10.65 3.12 -10.68
N SER A 117 -9.86 2.44 -9.88
CA SER A 117 -10.01 1.00 -9.64
C SER A 117 -10.29 0.77 -8.17
N VAL A 118 -11.28 -0.07 -7.91
CA VAL A 118 -11.75 -0.43 -6.58
C VAL A 118 -11.57 -1.92 -6.40
N TRP A 119 -10.86 -2.27 -5.35
CA TRP A 119 -10.73 -3.62 -4.87
C TRP A 119 -11.81 -3.93 -3.83
N ASP A 120 -12.57 -4.97 -4.06
CA ASP A 120 -13.55 -5.48 -3.10
C ASP A 120 -13.07 -6.81 -2.53
N ASN A 121 -12.75 -6.80 -1.25
CA ASN A 121 -12.17 -7.96 -0.57
C ASN A 121 -13.19 -9.10 -0.38
N ASP A 122 -14.45 -8.80 -0.19
CA ASP A 122 -15.48 -9.81 0.05
C ASP A 122 -15.91 -10.52 -1.24
N SER A 123 -16.22 -9.77 -2.28
CA SER A 123 -16.56 -10.34 -3.57
C SER A 123 -15.33 -10.83 -4.35
N ARG A 124 -14.12 -10.46 -3.90
CA ARG A 124 -12.84 -10.73 -4.57
C ARG A 124 -12.84 -10.25 -6.02
N LYS A 125 -13.38 -9.07 -6.22
CA LYS A 125 -13.49 -8.44 -7.54
C LYS A 125 -12.73 -7.14 -7.57
N LEU A 126 -12.07 -6.94 -8.68
CA LEU A 126 -11.53 -5.65 -9.07
C LEU A 126 -12.54 -4.99 -9.98
N LYS A 127 -12.93 -3.76 -9.66
CA LYS A 127 -13.85 -2.97 -10.48
C LYS A 127 -13.13 -1.73 -10.98
N ARG A 128 -13.22 -1.48 -12.29
CA ARG A 128 -12.67 -0.29 -12.93
C ARG A 128 -13.80 0.59 -13.40
N MET A 129 -13.76 1.84 -13.00
CA MET A 129 -14.80 2.83 -13.30
C MET A 129 -14.21 3.98 -14.09
N ASP A 130 -14.91 4.37 -15.14
CA ASP A 130 -14.65 5.58 -15.89
C ASP A 130 -15.54 6.70 -15.32
N LEU A 131 -14.94 7.67 -14.66
CA LEU A 131 -15.66 8.74 -13.96
C LEU A 131 -16.26 9.79 -14.91
N ASP A 132 -15.90 9.75 -16.18
CA ASP A 132 -16.54 10.60 -17.21
C ASP A 132 -17.93 10.08 -17.63
N GLN A 133 -18.27 8.84 -17.25
CA GLN A 133 -19.59 8.26 -17.53
C GLN A 133 -20.67 8.87 -16.63
N THR A 134 -21.90 8.96 -17.12
CA THR A 134 -23.05 9.49 -16.35
C THR A 134 -23.37 8.63 -15.12
N SER A 135 -23.11 7.32 -15.18
CA SER A 135 -23.31 6.38 -14.09
C SER A 135 -22.08 5.47 -13.95
N PRO A 136 -20.97 5.98 -13.40
CA PRO A 136 -19.70 5.25 -13.39
C PRO A 136 -19.75 3.90 -12.70
N ALA A 137 -20.54 3.80 -11.63
CA ALA A 137 -20.67 2.57 -10.87
C ALA A 137 -21.41 1.46 -11.63
N LEU A 138 -22.43 1.82 -12.40
CA LEU A 138 -23.21 0.86 -13.23
C LEU A 138 -22.41 0.37 -14.44
N SER A 139 -21.57 1.21 -15.03
CA SER A 139 -20.73 0.89 -16.17
C SER A 139 -19.38 0.28 -15.83
N ALA A 140 -19.14 -0.04 -14.54
CA ALA A 140 -17.88 -0.56 -14.07
C ALA A 140 -17.56 -1.94 -14.67
N GLU A 141 -16.38 -2.05 -15.27
CA GLU A 141 -15.83 -3.35 -15.67
C GLU A 141 -15.41 -4.11 -14.41
N SER A 142 -15.73 -5.41 -14.36
CA SER A 142 -15.42 -6.25 -13.18
C SER A 142 -14.55 -7.42 -13.60
N GLU A 143 -13.40 -7.58 -12.94
CA GLU A 143 -12.52 -8.74 -13.08
C GLU A 143 -12.50 -9.54 -11.77
N SER A 144 -12.51 -10.88 -11.89
CA SER A 144 -12.36 -11.74 -10.72
C SER A 144 -10.88 -11.88 -10.36
N MET A 145 -10.58 -11.81 -9.07
CA MET A 145 -9.20 -12.03 -8.59
C MET A 145 -8.78 -13.50 -8.66
N SER A 146 -9.74 -14.42 -8.78
CA SER A 146 -9.43 -15.81 -9.11
C SER A 146 -8.77 -15.95 -10.47
N ASP A 147 -9.02 -15.03 -11.41
CA ASP A 147 -8.37 -15.01 -12.72
C ASP A 147 -6.86 -14.74 -12.60
N TYR A 148 -6.44 -14.12 -11.51
CA TYR A 148 -5.03 -13.96 -11.15
C TYR A 148 -4.51 -15.07 -10.24
N GLY A 149 -5.33 -16.08 -9.91
CA GLY A 149 -4.94 -17.17 -9.01
C GLY A 149 -4.89 -16.79 -7.52
N LEU A 150 -5.36 -15.61 -7.14
CA LEU A 150 -5.44 -15.19 -5.73
C LEU A 150 -6.58 -15.93 -5.04
N LYS A 151 -6.24 -16.90 -4.19
CA LYS A 151 -7.20 -17.77 -3.50
C LYS A 151 -7.71 -17.19 -2.17
N ASP A 152 -6.85 -16.43 -1.50
CA ASP A 152 -7.16 -15.83 -0.20
C ASP A 152 -7.42 -14.31 -0.37
N GLY A 153 -8.01 -13.66 0.64
CA GLY A 153 -8.20 -12.22 0.62
C GLY A 153 -6.87 -11.46 0.60
N CYS A 154 -6.88 -10.25 0.08
CA CYS A 154 -5.75 -9.33 0.17
C CYS A 154 -6.18 -8.03 0.83
N THR A 155 -5.27 -7.38 1.55
CA THR A 155 -5.54 -6.12 2.23
C THR A 155 -5.32 -4.92 1.32
N ASN A 156 -4.49 -5.08 0.31
CA ASN A 156 -4.13 -4.02 -0.63
C ASN A 156 -3.62 -4.65 -1.93
N CYS A 157 -3.88 -4.01 -3.06
CA CYS A 157 -3.36 -4.46 -4.35
C CYS A 157 -2.94 -3.29 -5.24
N CYS A 158 -1.97 -3.58 -6.10
CA CYS A 158 -1.48 -2.72 -7.17
C CYS A 158 -1.45 -3.52 -8.47
N ILE A 159 -1.76 -2.88 -9.58
CA ILE A 159 -1.93 -3.56 -10.87
C ILE A 159 -1.07 -2.88 -11.92
N THR A 160 -0.12 -3.61 -12.47
CA THR A 160 0.73 -3.17 -13.58
C THR A 160 0.13 -3.62 -14.92
N SER A 161 0.76 -3.23 -16.00
CA SER A 161 0.40 -3.70 -17.35
C SER A 161 0.55 -5.21 -17.54
N LYS A 162 1.34 -5.87 -16.67
CA LYS A 162 1.69 -7.30 -16.77
C LYS A 162 1.17 -8.13 -15.61
N GLU A 163 1.19 -7.59 -14.41
CA GLU A 163 1.02 -8.36 -13.17
C GLU A 163 0.20 -7.60 -12.14
N LEU A 164 -0.47 -8.38 -11.29
CA LEU A 164 -1.09 -7.90 -10.06
C LEU A 164 -0.15 -8.18 -8.90
N TYR A 165 0.04 -7.20 -8.02
CA TYR A 165 0.76 -7.32 -6.77
C TYR A 165 -0.20 -7.10 -5.61
N ALA A 166 -0.20 -7.99 -4.63
CA ALA A 166 -1.11 -7.91 -3.49
C ALA A 166 -0.40 -8.34 -2.21
N VAL A 167 -0.81 -7.76 -1.09
CA VAL A 167 -0.45 -8.26 0.24
C VAL A 167 -1.51 -9.26 0.65
N GLN A 168 -1.14 -10.53 0.63
CA GLN A 168 -2.03 -11.60 1.00
C GLN A 168 -2.02 -11.83 2.51
N PHE A 169 -3.20 -11.97 3.08
CA PHE A 169 -3.36 -12.39 4.45
C PHE A 169 -3.45 -13.92 4.52
N ASN A 170 -2.43 -14.55 5.10
CA ASN A 170 -2.48 -15.98 5.43
C ASN A 170 -2.31 -16.15 6.94
N PRO A 171 -3.26 -16.75 7.67
CA PRO A 171 -3.20 -16.87 9.13
C PRO A 171 -2.07 -17.78 9.63
N HIS A 172 -1.41 -18.52 8.74
CA HIS A 172 -0.38 -19.52 9.12
C HIS A 172 1.03 -19.19 8.62
N LYS A 173 1.22 -18.10 7.89
CA LYS A 173 2.53 -17.72 7.31
C LYS A 173 2.75 -16.22 7.43
N PRO A 174 4.00 -15.73 7.45
CA PRO A 174 4.28 -14.31 7.29
C PRO A 174 3.55 -13.76 6.06
N GLN A 175 3.17 -12.49 6.11
CA GLN A 175 2.55 -11.87 4.95
C GLN A 175 3.41 -12.09 3.72
N VAL A 176 2.80 -12.50 2.65
CA VAL A 176 3.45 -12.73 1.37
C VAL A 176 2.97 -11.71 0.36
N PHE A 177 3.87 -11.24 -0.47
CA PHE A 177 3.46 -10.59 -1.70
C PHE A 177 3.04 -11.67 -2.68
N PHE A 178 1.91 -11.45 -3.25
CA PHE A 178 1.42 -12.25 -4.34
C PHE A 178 1.64 -11.45 -5.62
N SER A 179 2.35 -12.04 -6.59
CA SER A 179 2.40 -11.51 -7.95
C SER A 179 1.78 -12.51 -8.91
N SER A 180 1.05 -12.03 -9.89
CA SER A 180 0.40 -12.88 -10.89
C SER A 180 0.18 -12.17 -12.21
N ASN A 181 0.51 -12.85 -13.28
CA ASN A 181 0.25 -12.44 -14.66
C ASN A 181 -0.97 -13.13 -15.29
N LYS A 182 -1.96 -13.52 -14.50
CA LYS A 182 -3.16 -14.29 -14.89
C LYS A 182 -2.90 -15.76 -15.28
N THR A 183 -1.68 -16.15 -15.62
CA THR A 183 -1.34 -17.52 -16.00
C THR A 183 -0.57 -18.26 -14.90
N ASN A 184 0.26 -17.56 -14.17
CA ASN A 184 1.11 -18.11 -13.12
C ASN A 184 1.12 -17.18 -11.89
N GLY A 185 0.32 -17.53 -10.88
CA GLY A 185 0.42 -16.88 -9.57
C GLY A 185 1.66 -17.36 -8.83
N GLN A 186 2.49 -16.43 -8.39
CA GLN A 186 3.66 -16.71 -7.56
C GLN A 186 3.49 -16.03 -6.20
N TYR A 187 3.89 -16.73 -5.16
CA TYR A 187 3.97 -16.20 -3.82
C TYR A 187 5.42 -15.93 -3.50
N ALA A 188 5.78 -14.67 -3.37
CA ALA A 188 7.07 -14.27 -2.85
C ALA A 188 6.94 -13.95 -1.36
N VAL A 189 7.81 -14.54 -0.54
CA VAL A 189 7.97 -14.07 0.84
C VAL A 189 8.97 -12.93 0.76
N PRO A 190 8.51 -11.66 0.91
CA PRO A 190 9.42 -10.55 0.87
C PRO A 190 10.39 -10.65 2.04
N GLY A 191 11.59 -10.11 1.88
CA GLY A 191 12.48 -9.88 3.00
C GLY A 191 11.80 -8.93 3.99
N TYR A 192 11.73 -9.33 5.25
CA TYR A 192 11.26 -8.46 6.33
C TYR A 192 12.41 -8.11 7.26
N PRO A 193 12.33 -6.99 7.99
CA PRO A 193 13.32 -6.70 9.00
C PRO A 193 13.40 -7.85 10.00
N GLN A 194 14.62 -8.25 10.34
CA GLN A 194 14.83 -9.28 11.36
C GLN A 194 14.54 -8.71 12.74
N ILE A 195 13.49 -9.23 13.38
CA ILE A 195 13.14 -8.89 14.75
C ILE A 195 13.83 -9.89 15.67
N THR A 196 14.77 -9.43 16.47
CA THR A 196 15.59 -10.27 17.36
C THR A 196 14.89 -10.69 18.64
N VAL A 197 13.73 -10.07 18.94
CA VAL A 197 12.93 -10.41 20.12
C VAL A 197 12.07 -11.64 19.83
N PRO A 198 11.95 -12.60 20.74
CA PRO A 198 11.11 -13.77 20.54
C PRO A 198 9.61 -13.36 20.52
N ILE A 199 9.05 -13.27 19.33
CA ILE A 199 7.64 -13.01 19.09
C ILE A 199 7.03 -14.22 18.40
N PRO A 200 5.81 -14.65 18.81
CA PRO A 200 5.14 -15.75 18.12
C PRO A 200 4.96 -15.45 16.62
N ALA A 201 5.16 -16.46 15.78
CA ALA A 201 5.10 -16.31 14.33
C ALA A 201 3.75 -15.74 13.85
N THR A 202 2.65 -16.12 14.51
CA THR A 202 1.30 -15.60 14.23
C THR A 202 1.12 -14.11 14.55
N VAL A 203 1.83 -13.61 15.56
CA VAL A 203 1.86 -12.19 15.92
C VAL A 203 2.67 -11.40 14.88
N LEU A 204 3.84 -11.92 14.50
CA LEU A 204 4.69 -11.31 13.46
C LEU A 204 3.97 -11.21 12.12
N GLN A 205 3.19 -12.22 11.74
CA GLN A 205 2.40 -12.19 10.51
C GLN A 205 1.54 -10.95 10.38
N LYS A 206 0.77 -10.65 11.43
CA LYS A 206 -0.07 -9.45 11.49
C LYS A 206 0.79 -8.19 11.69
N GLY A 207 1.92 -8.32 12.37
CA GLY A 207 2.89 -7.25 12.57
C GLY A 207 3.45 -6.70 11.25
N TYR A 208 3.63 -7.57 10.26
CA TYR A 208 4.07 -7.19 8.91
C TYR A 208 2.94 -6.69 8.00
N ALA A 209 1.72 -6.48 8.53
CA ALA A 209 0.66 -5.84 7.76
C ALA A 209 1.18 -4.54 7.15
N SER A 210 0.98 -4.37 5.85
CA SER A 210 1.52 -3.24 5.10
C SER A 210 0.52 -2.73 4.08
N ASP A 211 0.62 -1.45 3.78
CA ASP A 211 0.01 -0.84 2.62
C ASP A 211 1.06 -0.72 1.51
N LEU A 212 0.64 -0.98 0.27
CA LEU A 212 1.52 -0.98 -0.90
C LEU A 212 1.25 0.21 -1.81
N THR A 213 2.32 0.69 -2.45
CA THR A 213 2.25 1.45 -3.69
C THR A 213 3.37 1.00 -4.62
N LEU A 214 3.29 1.31 -5.89
CA LEU A 214 4.35 0.98 -6.84
C LEU A 214 4.51 2.02 -7.94
N ASN A 215 5.66 1.97 -8.59
CA ASN A 215 5.93 2.68 -9.83
C ASN A 215 6.45 1.67 -10.86
N GLU A 216 5.61 1.35 -11.83
CA GLU A 216 5.93 0.36 -12.87
C GLU A 216 7.10 0.80 -13.75
N GLU A 217 7.22 2.10 -14.06
CA GLU A 217 8.31 2.63 -14.90
C GLU A 217 9.67 2.53 -14.21
N LYS A 218 9.68 2.75 -12.90
CA LYS A 218 10.90 2.64 -12.10
C LYS A 218 11.16 1.21 -11.62
N GLY A 219 10.20 0.30 -11.82
CA GLY A 219 10.30 -1.08 -11.39
C GLY A 219 10.39 -1.25 -9.88
N VAL A 220 9.67 -0.42 -9.11
CA VAL A 220 9.77 -0.39 -7.64
C VAL A 220 8.41 -0.57 -6.99
N ILE A 221 8.35 -1.48 -6.01
CA ILE A 221 7.24 -1.66 -5.08
C ILE A 221 7.67 -1.13 -3.72
N VAL A 222 6.79 -0.41 -3.04
CA VAL A 222 7.05 0.10 -1.69
C VAL A 222 5.98 -0.40 -0.73
N ALA A 223 6.42 -0.92 0.41
CA ALA A 223 5.56 -1.39 1.49
C ALA A 223 5.84 -0.59 2.78
N ALA A 224 4.82 0.05 3.31
CA ALA A 224 4.88 0.73 4.60
C ALA A 224 4.20 -0.14 5.66
N LEU A 225 4.93 -0.54 6.70
CA LEU A 225 4.47 -1.53 7.67
C LEU A 225 3.61 -0.88 8.76
N ARG A 226 2.47 -1.49 9.04
CA ARG A 226 1.47 -0.91 9.96
C ARG A 226 1.87 -0.96 11.43
N PHE A 227 2.52 -2.03 11.88
CA PHE A 227 2.85 -2.25 13.29
C PHE A 227 4.36 -2.28 13.57
N ILE A 228 5.14 -1.99 12.57
CA ILE A 228 6.60 -1.91 12.64
C ILE A 228 7.01 -0.61 11.94
N ASP A 229 7.86 0.17 12.57
CA ASP A 229 8.33 1.46 12.02
C ASP A 229 9.39 1.23 10.92
N CYS A 230 8.94 0.70 9.81
CA CYS A 230 9.77 0.35 8.68
C CYS A 230 9.04 0.58 7.34
N VAL A 231 9.78 1.08 6.35
CA VAL A 231 9.34 1.17 4.96
C VAL A 231 10.34 0.40 4.10
N ASN A 232 9.85 -0.57 3.35
CA ASN A 232 10.66 -1.42 2.50
C ASN A 232 10.41 -1.15 1.03
N PHE A 233 11.47 -1.24 0.24
CA PHE A 233 11.49 -1.08 -1.20
C PHE A 233 11.89 -2.40 -1.84
N TYR A 234 11.17 -2.81 -2.87
CA TYR A 234 11.37 -4.08 -3.57
C TYR A 234 11.41 -3.83 -5.07
N ASP A 235 12.10 -4.69 -5.80
CA ASP A 235 11.97 -4.76 -7.24
C ASP A 235 10.65 -5.48 -7.65
N MET A 236 10.42 -5.59 -8.95
CA MET A 236 9.22 -6.24 -9.48
C MET A 236 9.23 -7.77 -9.32
N ASN A 237 10.35 -8.37 -8.90
CA ASN A 237 10.42 -9.77 -8.51
C ASN A 237 10.13 -9.98 -7.02
N CYS A 238 9.78 -8.90 -6.31
CA CYS A 238 9.59 -8.86 -4.85
C CYS A 238 10.88 -9.11 -4.04
N ASP A 239 12.06 -8.93 -4.65
CA ASP A 239 13.33 -8.93 -3.93
C ASP A 239 13.55 -7.56 -3.27
N MET A 240 13.86 -7.56 -1.97
CA MET A 240 14.08 -6.32 -1.22
C MET A 240 15.37 -5.63 -1.68
N THR A 241 15.26 -4.39 -2.12
CA THR A 241 16.37 -3.55 -2.59
C THR A 241 16.81 -2.53 -1.57
N ALA A 242 15.85 -2.02 -0.76
CA ALA A 242 16.15 -1.10 0.32
C ALA A 242 15.18 -1.27 1.49
N SER A 243 15.63 -0.92 2.69
CA SER A 243 14.84 -0.88 3.92
C SER A 243 15.17 0.39 4.69
N VAL A 244 14.13 1.08 5.14
CA VAL A 244 14.25 2.33 5.91
C VAL A 244 13.70 2.10 7.30
N SER A 245 14.55 2.26 8.33
CA SER A 245 14.16 2.20 9.74
C SER A 245 14.21 3.60 10.38
N PHE A 246 13.44 3.80 11.45
CA PHE A 246 13.28 5.09 12.10
C PHE A 246 13.94 5.15 13.50
N ALA A 247 14.32 4.01 14.03
CA ALA A 247 15.01 3.88 15.29
C ALA A 247 16.12 2.83 15.21
N ASP A 248 16.93 2.71 16.26
CA ASP A 248 17.93 1.65 16.37
C ASP A 248 17.28 0.27 16.57
N TYR A 249 16.06 0.27 17.12
CA TYR A 249 15.27 -0.93 17.34
C TYR A 249 13.87 -0.71 16.76
N TYR A 250 13.37 -1.70 16.04
CA TYR A 250 12.02 -1.64 15.50
C TYR A 250 10.95 -1.60 16.60
N THR A 251 9.88 -0.85 16.34
CA THR A 251 8.65 -0.99 17.12
C THR A 251 8.15 -2.43 16.99
N ILE A 252 7.81 -3.03 18.11
CA ILE A 252 7.44 -4.44 18.19
C ILE A 252 5.95 -4.55 18.39
N PRO A 253 5.24 -5.34 17.54
CA PRO A 253 3.82 -5.60 17.74
C PRO A 253 3.59 -6.35 19.05
N VAL A 254 2.57 -5.96 19.79
CA VAL A 254 2.22 -6.56 21.09
C VAL A 254 1.38 -7.80 20.88
N PRO A 255 1.74 -8.96 21.46
CA PRO A 255 0.88 -10.14 21.44
C PRO A 255 -0.32 -9.96 22.39
N ASP A 256 -1.44 -10.62 22.09
CA ASP A 256 -2.57 -10.70 22.99
C ASP A 256 -2.23 -11.58 24.22
N ILE A 257 -3.13 -11.63 25.19
CA ILE A 257 -2.95 -12.40 26.43
C ILE A 257 -2.73 -13.93 26.20
N SER A 258 -3.20 -14.44 25.05
CA SER A 258 -3.00 -15.84 24.66
C SER A 258 -1.67 -16.07 23.93
N ASN A 259 -0.92 -15.05 23.61
CA ASN A 259 0.28 -15.06 22.73
C ASN A 259 0.06 -15.68 21.34
N LYS A 260 -1.20 -15.75 20.90
CA LYS A 260 -1.56 -16.35 19.59
C LYS A 260 -1.82 -15.30 18.52
N TYR A 261 -2.28 -14.12 18.92
CA TYR A 261 -2.68 -13.08 17.98
C TYR A 261 -2.01 -11.77 18.33
N LEU A 262 -1.94 -10.88 17.37
CA LEU A 262 -1.53 -9.50 17.60
C LEU A 262 -2.66 -8.77 18.34
N ASP A 263 -2.33 -8.14 19.45
CA ASP A 263 -3.21 -7.18 20.12
C ASP A 263 -3.13 -5.84 19.37
N ALA A 264 -4.10 -5.62 18.48
CA ALA A 264 -4.12 -4.42 17.67
C ALA A 264 -4.38 -3.15 18.49
N GLU A 265 -5.05 -3.25 19.65
CA GLU A 265 -5.35 -2.09 20.51
C GLU A 265 -4.10 -1.63 21.24
N GLN A 266 -3.30 -2.54 21.74
CA GLN A 266 -2.07 -2.23 22.47
C GLN A 266 -0.87 -1.98 21.55
N SER A 267 -0.93 -2.44 20.31
CA SER A 267 0.15 -2.24 19.34
C SER A 267 0.12 -0.82 18.76
N LYS A 268 1.29 -0.18 18.66
CA LYS A 268 1.43 1.10 17.95
C LYS A 268 1.07 0.92 16.47
N LYS A 269 0.34 1.87 15.92
CA LYS A 269 0.09 2.03 14.50
C LYS A 269 1.21 2.90 13.94
N CYS A 270 2.15 2.30 13.24
CA CYS A 270 3.24 3.03 12.61
C CYS A 270 2.74 3.68 11.33
N PHE A 271 2.79 2.97 10.22
CA PHE A 271 2.29 3.50 8.96
C PHE A 271 0.84 3.07 8.73
N ILE A 272 -0.04 4.05 8.58
CA ILE A 272 -1.48 3.80 8.48
C ILE A 272 -2.04 4.00 7.08
N ASP A 273 -1.27 4.63 6.20
CA ASP A 273 -1.58 4.75 4.78
C ASP A 273 -0.33 5.13 3.97
N ILE A 274 -0.40 4.89 2.65
CA ILE A 274 0.64 5.23 1.67
C ILE A 274 0.00 5.73 0.38
N CYS A 275 0.61 6.73 -0.24
CA CYS A 275 0.31 7.10 -1.62
C CYS A 275 1.59 7.55 -2.33
N SER A 276 1.52 7.73 -3.65
CA SER A 276 2.71 8.11 -4.42
C SER A 276 2.39 9.02 -5.60
N SER A 277 3.36 9.85 -5.94
CA SER A 277 3.44 10.61 -7.17
C SER A 277 4.48 10.01 -8.12
N GLU A 278 4.72 10.62 -9.27
CA GLU A 278 5.80 10.22 -10.17
C GLU A 278 7.19 10.32 -9.52
N GLN A 279 7.38 11.28 -8.61
CA GLN A 279 8.68 11.56 -8.00
C GLN A 279 8.83 10.96 -6.60
N TYR A 280 7.75 10.94 -5.81
CA TYR A 280 7.81 10.68 -4.37
C TYR A 280 6.80 9.65 -3.88
N VAL A 281 7.17 9.01 -2.79
CA VAL A 281 6.31 8.14 -1.98
C VAL A 281 6.02 8.85 -0.66
N PHE A 282 4.75 8.92 -0.27
CA PHE A 282 4.26 9.56 0.94
C PHE A 282 3.72 8.49 1.89
N CYS A 283 4.32 8.35 3.05
CA CYS A 283 3.94 7.37 4.07
C CYS A 283 3.37 8.10 5.27
N LEU A 284 2.09 7.88 5.56
CA LEU A 284 1.40 8.49 6.70
C LEU A 284 1.68 7.70 7.97
N PHE A 285 2.34 8.32 8.92
CA PHE A 285 2.71 7.75 10.21
C PHE A 285 1.84 8.34 11.34
N ASP A 286 1.34 7.48 12.24
CA ASP A 286 0.57 7.87 13.41
C ASP A 286 1.40 7.78 14.70
N GLY A 287 2.03 6.65 14.97
CA GLY A 287 2.91 6.42 16.13
C GLY A 287 2.18 6.15 17.44
N SER A 288 0.84 6.14 17.47
CA SER A 288 0.04 5.89 18.67
C SER A 288 -0.66 4.52 18.63
N THR A 289 -1.22 4.10 19.76
CA THR A 289 -2.00 2.84 19.85
C THR A 289 -3.45 3.01 19.43
N ASN A 290 -3.98 4.23 19.42
CA ASN A 290 -5.40 4.52 19.22
C ASN A 290 -5.67 5.57 18.13
N PHE A 291 -4.71 5.78 17.24
CA PHE A 291 -4.79 6.76 16.15
C PHE A 291 -4.95 8.22 16.62
N THR A 292 -4.39 8.57 17.77
CA THR A 292 -4.41 9.95 18.30
C THR A 292 -3.05 10.65 18.18
N GLY A 293 -2.08 10.02 17.54
CA GLY A 293 -0.76 10.60 17.30
C GLY A 293 -0.83 11.80 16.36
N ASN A 294 0.20 12.65 16.44
CA ASN A 294 0.38 13.69 15.43
C ASN A 294 0.71 13.05 14.09
N SER A 295 -0.08 13.36 13.08
CA SER A 295 0.16 12.80 11.75
C SER A 295 1.43 13.37 11.14
N ILE A 296 2.39 12.49 10.93
CA ILE A 296 3.65 12.77 10.25
C ILE A 296 3.61 12.10 8.88
N ILE A 297 4.03 12.81 7.86
CA ILE A 297 4.15 12.28 6.50
C ILE A 297 5.64 12.21 6.17
N TYR A 298 6.16 10.99 6.11
CA TYR A 298 7.51 10.74 5.64
C TYR A 298 7.50 10.68 4.11
N VAL A 299 8.39 11.44 3.49
CA VAL A 299 8.49 11.53 2.04
C VAL A 299 9.80 10.90 1.59
N PHE A 300 9.73 9.96 0.68
CA PHE A 300 10.88 9.28 0.08
C PHE A 300 10.90 9.45 -1.42
N ASP A 301 12.09 9.41 -2.02
CA ASP A 301 12.18 9.10 -3.44
C ASP A 301 12.03 7.59 -3.69
N TRP A 302 11.94 7.19 -4.94
CA TRP A 302 11.77 5.78 -5.31
C TRP A 302 13.02 4.90 -5.09
N ASN A 303 14.14 5.47 -4.63
CA ASN A 303 15.33 4.74 -4.20
C ASN A 303 15.36 4.53 -2.68
N GLY A 304 14.37 4.99 -1.94
CA GLY A 304 14.29 4.89 -0.49
C GLY A 304 15.02 6.00 0.27
N LYS A 305 15.54 7.02 -0.43
CA LYS A 305 16.16 8.16 0.23
C LYS A 305 15.08 9.11 0.73
N GLN A 306 15.13 9.43 2.03
CA GLN A 306 14.23 10.41 2.65
C GLN A 306 14.47 11.81 2.08
N GLN A 307 13.39 12.48 1.71
CA GLN A 307 13.37 13.82 1.14
C GLN A 307 12.83 14.86 2.14
N ALA A 308 11.77 14.49 2.88
CA ALA A 308 11.16 15.39 3.85
C ALA A 308 10.47 14.62 4.98
N VAL A 309 10.24 15.32 6.09
CA VAL A 309 9.38 14.92 7.22
C VAL A 309 8.38 16.04 7.45
N LEU A 310 7.13 15.81 7.09
CA LEU A 310 6.09 16.82 7.10
C LEU A 310 5.10 16.55 8.24
N GLN A 311 4.91 17.52 9.13
CA GLN A 311 3.91 17.44 10.18
C GLN A 311 2.61 18.08 9.72
N ALA A 312 1.52 17.31 9.73
CA ALA A 312 0.18 17.86 9.48
C ALA A 312 -0.34 18.61 10.72
N ASP A 313 -1.18 19.63 10.46
CA ASP A 313 -1.86 20.40 11.51
C ASP A 313 -3.06 19.67 12.14
N ARG A 314 -3.35 18.46 11.67
CA ARG A 314 -4.50 17.63 12.08
C ARG A 314 -4.12 16.16 12.14
N ASN A 315 -4.97 15.41 12.82
CA ASN A 315 -4.91 13.95 12.79
C ASN A 315 -5.50 13.43 11.48
N LEU A 316 -4.75 12.65 10.72
CA LEU A 316 -5.14 12.13 9.42
C LEU A 316 -5.40 10.62 9.49
N ARG A 317 -6.25 10.12 8.60
CA ARG A 317 -6.57 8.68 8.48
C ARG A 317 -6.20 8.09 7.14
N LYS A 318 -6.28 8.89 6.10
CA LYS A 318 -5.98 8.51 4.73
C LYS A 318 -5.35 9.69 4.00
N ILE A 319 -4.51 9.37 3.03
CA ILE A 319 -3.89 10.34 2.14
C ILE A 319 -3.97 9.85 0.69
N ALA A 320 -4.11 10.78 -0.21
CA ALA A 320 -3.98 10.56 -1.65
C ALA A 320 -3.25 11.74 -2.29
N THR A 321 -2.56 11.50 -3.39
CA THR A 321 -1.92 12.55 -4.19
C THR A 321 -2.20 12.34 -5.65
N GLU A 322 -2.09 13.38 -6.43
CA GLU A 322 -2.07 13.29 -7.88
C GLU A 322 -0.65 12.96 -8.40
N LYS A 323 -0.56 12.66 -9.68
CA LYS A 323 0.73 12.28 -10.32
C LYS A 323 1.82 13.33 -10.16
N SER A 324 1.47 14.61 -10.21
CA SER A 324 2.44 15.72 -10.07
C SER A 324 3.02 15.79 -8.65
N GLY A 325 2.27 15.37 -7.63
CA GLY A 325 2.65 15.50 -6.24
C GLY A 325 2.60 16.94 -5.71
N GLU A 326 1.84 17.83 -6.35
CA GLU A 326 1.74 19.24 -5.92
C GLU A 326 0.95 19.44 -4.64
N TYR A 327 0.04 18.50 -4.35
CA TYR A 327 -0.75 18.52 -3.12
C TYR A 327 -1.13 17.12 -2.64
N LEU A 328 -1.51 17.04 -1.37
CA LEU A 328 -2.16 15.88 -0.78
C LEU A 328 -3.61 16.20 -0.47
N LEU A 329 -4.50 15.25 -0.74
CA LEU A 329 -5.78 15.15 -0.06
C LEU A 329 -5.65 14.22 1.13
N ALA A 330 -6.30 14.58 2.23
CA ALA A 330 -6.33 13.77 3.41
C ALA A 330 -7.74 13.71 4.02
N LEU A 331 -8.03 12.60 4.69
CA LEU A 331 -9.23 12.42 5.49
C LEU A 331 -8.88 12.61 6.97
N SER A 332 -9.55 13.54 7.63
CA SER A 332 -9.32 13.87 9.04
C SER A 332 -10.60 13.75 9.85
N PRO A 333 -10.62 13.06 11.01
CA PRO A 333 -11.76 13.06 11.91
C PRO A 333 -12.15 14.49 12.31
N ASN A 334 -13.45 14.80 12.31
CA ASN A 334 -13.95 16.14 12.60
C ASN A 334 -14.62 16.32 13.97
N GLY A 335 -14.53 15.30 14.83
CA GLY A 335 -15.17 15.33 16.16
C GLY A 335 -16.69 15.18 16.17
N GLN A 336 -17.34 15.12 15.02
CA GLN A 336 -18.79 14.92 14.86
C GLN A 336 -19.16 13.53 14.34
N GLY A 337 -18.19 12.60 14.39
CA GLY A 337 -18.34 11.23 13.89
C GLY A 337 -18.08 11.07 12.38
N GLY A 338 -17.86 12.16 11.66
CA GLY A 338 -17.50 12.18 10.24
C GLY A 338 -16.02 12.47 10.00
N ARG A 339 -15.66 12.65 8.75
CA ARG A 339 -14.31 13.05 8.32
C ARG A 339 -14.37 14.20 7.33
N ASP A 340 -13.55 15.22 7.61
CA ASP A 340 -13.31 16.31 6.69
C ASP A 340 -12.31 15.90 5.62
N VAL A 341 -12.47 16.45 4.44
CA VAL A 341 -11.51 16.34 3.33
C VAL A 341 -10.63 17.59 3.36
N ILE A 342 -9.35 17.35 3.56
CA ILE A 342 -8.35 18.40 3.73
C ILE A 342 -7.39 18.39 2.54
N LYS A 343 -7.10 19.57 2.01
CA LYS A 343 -6.10 19.76 0.95
C LYS A 343 -4.85 20.43 1.53
N TYR A 344 -3.70 19.79 1.34
CA TYR A 344 -2.39 20.29 1.74
C TYR A 344 -1.55 20.62 0.50
N SER A 345 -1.10 21.85 0.36
CA SER A 345 -0.10 22.20 -0.67
C SER A 345 1.27 21.66 -0.29
N LEU A 346 1.94 21.01 -1.22
CA LEU A 346 3.31 20.51 -1.09
C LEU A 346 4.35 21.43 -1.74
N LYS A 347 3.91 22.51 -2.38
CA LYS A 347 4.79 23.46 -3.06
C LYS A 347 5.82 24.04 -2.06
N ASN A 348 7.10 23.91 -2.41
CA ASN A 348 8.24 24.33 -1.57
C ASN A 348 8.34 23.62 -0.20
N LYS A 349 7.79 22.42 -0.08
CA LYS A 349 7.86 21.60 1.16
C LYS A 349 8.77 20.38 1.01
N ILE A 350 9.03 19.97 -0.22
CA ILE A 350 9.90 18.85 -0.60
C ILE A 350 11.03 19.35 -1.47
#